data_815e05d1503cc8fd70f2601284cbaa97
#
_entry.id   815e05d1503cc8fd70f2601284cbaa97
#
_cell.length_a   1.000
_cell.length_b   1.000
_cell.length_c   1.000
_cell.angle_alpha   90.00
_cell.angle_beta   90.00
_cell.angle_gamma   90.00
#
_symmetry.space_group_name_H-M   'P 1'
#
loop_
_entity.id
_entity.type
_entity.pdbx_description
1 polymer ?
#
loop_
_entity_poly.entity_id
_entity_poly.type
_entity_poly.pdbx_seq_one_letter_code
_entity_poly.pdbx_strand_id
1 'polypeptide(L)'
;MPVAVSIIIITTIISLIKKEKNDIQILTIYSLPMLITIYPISDKIHFLIGSLMIFIEFTYLIFILLKFVFNKITFSKKIFIYKTITILILQVLVIYISTIAICSGMYYIQRLKNKELNTTIQHYNHIEISNDLKERINQISKFTNEMEAQGKKVYIIDAEAAVYNIPLNKYIKNYDMFLKGNIGKDGEDGIIEKINSERNDVVYLVKQKQYRLNWQTPTKVIGYIRNNMQEIEDVSIFTAYKK
;
A
#
# COMPACT_ATOMS: atom_id res chain seq x y z
N MET A 1 -0.37 2.15 14.55
CA MET A 1 -1.58 2.97 14.74
C MET A 1 -1.88 3.38 16.18
N PRO A 2 -1.99 2.51 17.20
CA PRO A 2 -2.35 2.93 18.56
C PRO A 2 -1.47 4.04 19.13
N VAL A 3 -0.14 3.92 18.96
CA VAL A 3 0.82 4.91 19.46
C VAL A 3 0.61 6.30 18.83
N ALA A 4 0.38 6.38 17.52
CA ALA A 4 0.14 7.62 16.81
C ALA A 4 -1.13 8.33 17.33
N VAL A 5 -2.21 7.58 17.48
CA VAL A 5 -3.48 8.09 18.04
C VAL A 5 -3.29 8.56 19.48
N SER A 6 -2.52 7.83 20.30
CA SER A 6 -2.21 8.24 21.68
C SER A 6 -1.43 9.55 21.72
N ILE A 7 -0.45 9.74 20.83
CA ILE A 7 0.32 10.99 20.73
C ILE A 7 -0.62 12.17 20.44
N ILE A 8 -1.49 12.05 19.45
CA ILE A 8 -2.45 13.10 19.07
C ILE A 8 -3.38 13.42 20.24
N ILE A 9 -3.95 12.41 20.92
CA ILE A 9 -4.83 12.61 22.08
C ILE A 9 -4.10 13.36 23.20
N ILE A 10 -2.89 12.92 23.55
CA ILE A 10 -2.08 13.54 24.61
C ILE A 10 -1.75 14.98 24.24
N THR A 11 -1.33 15.25 23.02
CA THR A 11 -1.00 16.60 22.54
C THR A 11 -2.23 17.51 22.59
N THR A 12 -3.40 16.99 22.16
CA THR A 12 -4.67 17.72 22.24
C THR A 12 -5.04 18.08 23.70
N ILE A 13 -4.94 17.12 24.61
CA ILE A 13 -5.25 17.35 26.03
C ILE A 13 -4.29 18.39 26.64
N ILE A 14 -2.98 18.29 26.35
CA ILE A 14 -1.99 19.26 26.84
C ILE A 14 -2.27 20.66 26.29
N SER A 15 -2.62 20.78 25.02
CA SER A 15 -2.97 22.04 24.36
C SER A 15 -4.19 22.71 25.01
N LEU A 16 -5.22 21.93 25.31
CA LEU A 16 -6.45 22.42 25.97
C LEU A 16 -6.18 22.87 27.41
N ILE A 17 -5.37 22.13 28.18
CA ILE A 17 -5.06 22.46 29.58
C ILE A 17 -4.20 23.71 29.67
N LYS A 18 -3.20 23.85 28.81
CA LYS A 18 -2.24 24.97 28.89
C LYS A 18 -2.74 26.26 28.28
N LYS A 19 -3.88 26.25 27.60
CA LYS A 19 -4.39 27.41 26.83
C LYS A 19 -3.31 28.04 25.91
N GLU A 20 -2.31 27.23 25.53
CA GLU A 20 -1.25 27.66 24.61
C GLU A 20 -1.86 27.84 23.22
N LYS A 21 -1.66 29.03 22.66
CA LYS A 21 -2.33 29.47 21.44
C LYS A 21 -1.83 28.72 20.20
N ASN A 22 -2.83 28.31 19.42
CA ASN A 22 -2.83 28.09 17.96
C ASN A 22 -1.84 27.08 17.35
N ASP A 23 -0.53 27.12 17.59
CA ASP A 23 0.44 26.33 16.81
C ASP A 23 0.30 24.82 17.01
N ILE A 24 0.03 24.38 18.24
CA ILE A 24 -0.16 22.96 18.56
C ILE A 24 -1.50 22.46 18.09
N GLN A 25 -2.54 23.28 18.23
CA GLN A 25 -3.88 22.95 17.74
C GLN A 25 -3.87 22.80 16.22
N ILE A 26 -3.17 23.69 15.52
CA ILE A 26 -2.97 23.63 14.08
C ILE A 26 -2.23 22.33 13.72
N LEU A 27 -1.14 22.01 14.41
CA LEU A 27 -0.37 20.79 14.18
C LEU A 27 -1.25 19.54 14.34
N THR A 28 -2.03 19.48 15.43
CA THR A 28 -2.95 18.36 15.72
C THR A 28 -4.05 18.23 14.66
N ILE A 29 -4.60 19.36 14.19
CA ILE A 29 -5.61 19.38 13.12
C ILE A 29 -5.03 18.82 11.81
N TYR A 30 -3.78 19.13 11.48
CA TYR A 30 -3.11 18.59 10.28
C TYR A 30 -2.69 17.12 10.44
N SER A 31 -2.41 16.66 11.65
CA SER A 31 -2.04 15.28 11.91
C SER A 31 -3.18 14.29 11.67
N LEU A 32 -4.43 14.69 11.93
CA LEU A 32 -5.61 13.84 11.74
C LEU A 32 -5.83 13.42 10.27
N PRO A 33 -5.86 14.33 9.26
CA PRO A 33 -5.93 13.93 7.85
C PRO A 33 -4.75 13.07 7.41
N MET A 34 -3.54 13.37 7.91
CA MET A 34 -2.35 12.58 7.60
C MET A 34 -2.44 11.14 8.11
N LEU A 35 -3.09 10.89 9.25
CA LEU A 35 -3.39 9.53 9.70
C LEU A 35 -4.31 8.78 8.75
N ILE A 36 -5.26 9.48 8.12
CA ILE A 36 -6.18 8.88 7.14
C ILE A 36 -5.42 8.40 5.91
N THR A 37 -4.34 9.07 5.51
CA THR A 37 -3.52 8.65 4.37
C THR A 37 -2.79 7.31 4.61
N ILE A 38 -2.57 6.93 5.86
CA ILE A 38 -1.99 5.63 6.22
C ILE A 38 -3.02 4.49 6.08
N TYR A 39 -4.30 4.81 6.09
CA TYR A 39 -5.40 3.86 5.97
C TYR A 39 -6.14 4.07 4.63
N PRO A 40 -6.49 3.03 3.87
CA PRO A 40 -6.37 1.59 4.14
C PRO A 40 -5.06 0.96 3.62
N ILE A 41 -4.20 1.72 2.96
CA ILE A 41 -2.98 1.20 2.31
C ILE A 41 -1.78 1.48 3.21
N SER A 42 -1.51 0.56 4.13
CA SER A 42 -0.36 0.66 5.05
C SER A 42 0.94 0.17 4.41
N ASP A 43 1.35 0.77 3.30
CA ASP A 43 2.69 0.57 2.77
C ASP A 43 3.71 1.52 3.44
N LYS A 44 4.99 1.28 3.16
CA LYS A 44 6.10 2.05 3.75
C LYS A 44 6.05 3.55 3.38
N ILE A 45 5.56 3.88 2.18
CA ILE A 45 5.52 5.25 1.66
C ILE A 45 4.39 6.02 2.33
N HIS A 46 3.18 5.47 2.39
CA HIS A 46 2.03 6.08 3.05
C HIS A 46 2.29 6.24 4.56
N PHE A 47 2.96 5.25 5.18
CA PHE A 47 3.38 5.36 6.58
C PHE A 47 4.37 6.50 6.78
N LEU A 48 5.38 6.65 5.91
CA LEU A 48 6.40 7.71 6.01
C LEU A 48 5.76 9.11 5.90
N ILE A 49 4.90 9.29 4.91
CA ILE A 49 4.22 10.59 4.66
C ILE A 49 3.26 10.90 5.81
N GLY A 50 2.41 9.95 6.19
CA GLY A 50 1.40 10.15 7.23
C GLY A 50 1.98 10.27 8.65
N SER A 51 3.18 9.73 8.92
CA SER A 51 3.81 9.80 10.23
C SER A 51 4.61 11.07 10.48
N LEU A 52 4.89 11.88 9.45
CA LEU A 52 5.74 13.07 9.58
C LEU A 52 5.22 14.05 10.64
N MET A 53 3.94 14.41 10.57
CA MET A 53 3.33 15.35 11.54
C MET A 53 3.27 14.77 12.95
N ILE A 54 3.01 13.47 13.07
CA ILE A 54 3.01 12.77 14.36
C ILE A 54 4.41 12.76 14.97
N PHE A 55 5.45 12.66 14.15
CA PHE A 55 6.84 12.75 14.61
C PHE A 55 7.17 14.15 15.16
N ILE A 56 6.66 15.20 14.51
CA ILE A 56 6.81 16.58 15.01
C ILE A 56 6.06 16.75 16.34
N GLU A 57 4.84 16.25 16.49
CA GLU A 57 4.10 16.27 17.76
C GLU A 57 4.83 15.49 18.87
N PHE A 58 5.36 14.32 18.56
CA PHE A 58 6.15 13.54 19.52
C PHE A 58 7.38 14.30 20.00
N THR A 59 8.10 14.94 19.08
CA THR A 59 9.25 15.80 19.42
C THR A 59 8.85 16.95 20.33
N TYR A 60 7.70 17.55 20.08
CA TYR A 60 7.15 18.60 20.94
C TYR A 60 6.80 18.09 22.34
N LEU A 61 6.18 16.93 22.46
CA LEU A 61 5.89 16.30 23.75
C LEU A 61 7.18 16.02 24.56
N ILE A 62 8.22 15.53 23.89
CA ILE A 62 9.54 15.35 24.50
C ILE A 62 10.09 16.70 25.01
N PHE A 63 9.97 17.76 24.20
CA PHE A 63 10.41 19.09 24.60
C PHE A 63 9.68 19.61 25.85
N ILE A 64 8.36 19.43 25.95
CA ILE A 64 7.58 19.80 27.13
C ILE A 64 8.05 19.00 28.36
N LEU A 65 8.23 17.69 28.21
CA LEU A 65 8.68 16.82 29.28
C LEU A 65 10.07 17.26 29.79
N LEU A 66 10.99 17.52 28.88
CA LEU A 66 12.32 18.01 29.22
C LEU A 66 12.28 19.36 29.93
N LYS A 67 11.44 20.29 29.44
CA LYS A 67 11.25 21.59 30.09
C LYS A 67 10.75 21.43 31.54
N PHE A 68 9.82 20.49 31.77
CA PHE A 68 9.30 20.20 33.11
C PHE A 68 10.39 19.63 34.02
N VAL A 69 11.16 18.67 33.53
CA VAL A 69 12.28 18.06 34.30
C VAL A 69 13.37 19.10 34.62
N PHE A 70 13.71 19.94 33.61
CA PHE A 70 14.79 20.93 33.74
C PHE A 70 14.46 22.13 34.61
N ASN A 71 13.17 22.40 34.86
CA ASN A 71 12.80 23.48 35.80
C ASN A 71 13.27 23.21 37.22
N LYS A 72 13.68 21.99 37.54
CA LYS A 72 14.22 21.58 38.85
C LYS A 72 15.75 21.60 38.95
N ILE A 73 16.49 21.93 37.88
CA ILE A 73 17.96 21.84 37.79
C ILE A 73 18.59 23.23 37.78
N THR A 74 19.80 23.38 38.34
CA THR A 74 20.55 24.66 38.37
C THR A 74 20.91 25.17 36.98
N PHE A 75 20.96 26.50 36.81
CA PHE A 75 21.06 27.18 35.51
C PHE A 75 22.25 26.74 34.63
N SER A 76 23.46 26.57 35.21
CA SER A 76 24.65 26.14 34.45
C SER A 76 24.56 24.73 33.91
N LYS A 77 24.00 23.80 34.69
CA LYS A 77 23.76 22.41 34.26
C LYS A 77 22.65 22.32 33.22
N LYS A 78 21.65 23.21 33.29
CA LYS A 78 20.56 23.27 32.27
C LYS A 78 21.10 23.52 30.87
N ILE A 79 21.96 24.52 30.69
CA ILE A 79 22.51 24.89 29.38
C ILE A 79 23.28 23.72 28.76
N PHE A 80 24.12 23.05 29.57
CA PHE A 80 24.89 21.90 29.10
C PHE A 80 23.97 20.76 28.64
N ILE A 81 22.97 20.42 29.43
CA ILE A 81 22.00 19.35 29.11
C ILE A 81 21.17 19.69 27.88
N TYR A 82 20.67 20.93 27.74
CA TYR A 82 19.98 21.35 26.54
C TYR A 82 20.83 21.20 25.29
N LYS A 83 22.06 21.65 25.30
CA LYS A 83 23.01 21.50 24.18
C LYS A 83 23.21 20.03 23.81
N THR A 84 23.46 19.19 24.83
CA THR A 84 23.68 17.75 24.61
C THR A 84 22.48 17.06 24.01
N ILE A 85 21.27 17.35 24.52
CA ILE A 85 20.02 16.76 23.96
C ILE A 85 19.75 17.27 22.57
N THR A 86 19.93 18.56 22.28
CA THR A 86 19.77 19.11 20.94
C THR A 86 20.72 18.44 19.95
N ILE A 87 21.99 18.22 20.34
CA ILE A 87 22.96 17.51 19.51
C ILE A 87 22.52 16.06 19.26
N LEU A 88 22.06 15.35 20.28
CA LEU A 88 21.57 13.96 20.13
C LEU A 88 20.35 13.88 19.21
N ILE A 89 19.39 14.78 19.36
CA ILE A 89 18.21 14.83 18.45
C ILE A 89 18.66 15.08 17.01
N LEU A 90 19.55 16.04 16.80
CA LEU A 90 20.09 16.34 15.46
C LEU A 90 20.85 15.13 14.89
N GLN A 91 21.63 14.42 15.68
CA GLN A 91 22.34 13.21 15.25
C GLN A 91 21.35 12.10 14.83
N VAL A 92 20.33 11.84 15.64
CA VAL A 92 19.28 10.85 15.29
C VAL A 92 18.57 11.24 14.01
N LEU A 93 18.23 12.52 13.82
CA LEU A 93 17.58 13.02 12.62
C LEU A 93 18.49 12.88 11.39
N VAL A 94 19.77 13.20 11.50
CA VAL A 94 20.76 13.03 10.43
C VAL A 94 20.92 11.56 10.05
N ILE A 95 21.03 10.66 11.05
CA ILE A 95 21.13 9.21 10.82
C ILE A 95 19.86 8.72 10.10
N TYR A 96 18.68 9.14 10.54
CA TYR A 96 17.42 8.75 9.93
C TYR A 96 17.32 9.20 8.46
N ILE A 97 17.60 10.47 8.17
CA ILE A 97 17.59 11.02 6.81
C ILE A 97 18.64 10.31 5.93
N SER A 98 19.85 10.11 6.46
CA SER A 98 20.93 9.42 5.75
C SER A 98 20.57 7.98 5.43
N THR A 99 19.94 7.26 6.36
CA THR A 99 19.48 5.88 6.15
C THR A 99 18.43 5.81 5.03
N ILE A 100 17.46 6.73 5.03
CA ILE A 100 16.46 6.82 3.96
C ILE A 100 17.13 7.12 2.62
N ALA A 101 18.03 8.09 2.58
CA ALA A 101 18.74 8.47 1.35
C ALA A 101 19.58 7.32 0.79
N ILE A 102 20.31 6.59 1.66
CA ILE A 102 21.13 5.43 1.27
C ILE A 102 20.24 4.31 0.76
N CYS A 103 19.17 3.93 1.49
CA CYS A 103 18.25 2.88 1.07
C CYS A 103 17.56 3.21 -0.26
N SER A 104 17.12 4.46 -0.43
CA SER A 104 16.52 4.93 -1.68
C SER A 104 17.52 4.94 -2.83
N GLY A 105 18.75 5.39 -2.57
CA GLY A 105 19.84 5.39 -3.54
C GLY A 105 20.24 3.98 -3.98
N MET A 106 20.37 3.04 -3.05
CA MET A 106 20.66 1.63 -3.35
C MET A 106 19.55 0.99 -4.18
N TYR A 107 18.28 1.23 -3.81
CA TYR A 107 17.14 0.77 -4.57
C TYR A 107 17.16 1.33 -6.00
N TYR A 108 17.43 2.63 -6.15
CA TYR A 108 17.52 3.28 -7.45
C TYR A 108 18.68 2.73 -8.30
N ILE A 109 19.86 2.50 -7.69
CA ILE A 109 21.02 1.91 -8.39
C ILE A 109 20.74 0.47 -8.83
N GLN A 110 20.12 -0.35 -7.97
CA GLN A 110 19.71 -1.71 -8.37
C GLN A 110 18.74 -1.67 -9.54
N ARG A 111 17.77 -0.74 -9.47
CA ARG A 111 16.80 -0.53 -10.52
C ARG A 111 17.44 -0.09 -11.84
N LEU A 112 18.43 0.81 -11.79
CA LEU A 112 19.19 1.25 -12.98
C LEU A 112 20.03 0.13 -13.59
N LYS A 113 20.61 -0.75 -12.79
CA LYS A 113 21.42 -1.88 -13.27
C LYS A 113 20.59 -2.95 -14.00
N ASN A 114 19.33 -3.10 -13.64
CA ASN A 114 18.42 -4.12 -14.19
C ASN A 114 17.49 -3.55 -15.28
N LYS A 115 17.82 -2.37 -15.82
CA LYS A 115 17.00 -1.70 -16.83
C LYS A 115 17.11 -2.37 -18.20
N GLU A 116 16.11 -3.15 -18.53
CA GLU A 116 15.68 -3.31 -19.91
C GLU A 116 14.35 -2.58 -20.10
N LEU A 117 14.36 -1.50 -20.89
CA LEU A 117 13.13 -0.84 -21.31
C LEU A 117 12.35 -1.83 -22.18
N ASN A 118 11.11 -2.10 -21.81
CA ASN A 118 10.29 -2.97 -22.61
C ASN A 118 9.91 -2.31 -23.92
N THR A 119 10.15 -3.01 -25.03
CA THR A 119 9.79 -2.58 -26.38
C THR A 119 8.81 -3.53 -27.06
N THR A 120 8.40 -4.61 -26.40
CA THR A 120 7.67 -5.72 -27.02
C THR A 120 6.26 -5.90 -26.51
N ILE A 121 5.91 -5.37 -25.33
CA ILE A 121 4.56 -5.45 -24.78
C ILE A 121 3.82 -4.18 -25.12
N GLN A 122 2.70 -4.32 -25.81
CA GLN A 122 1.83 -3.21 -26.19
C GLN A 122 1.41 -2.39 -24.95
N HIS A 123 1.36 -1.08 -25.07
CA HIS A 123 1.07 -0.09 -24.02
C HIS A 123 2.08 0.02 -22.88
N TYR A 124 3.11 -0.84 -22.83
CA TYR A 124 4.21 -0.75 -21.86
C TYR A 124 5.54 -0.29 -22.51
N ASN A 125 5.44 0.36 -23.67
CA ASN A 125 6.62 0.94 -24.33
C ASN A 125 7.27 1.99 -23.41
N HIS A 126 8.59 1.91 -23.28
CA HIS A 126 9.40 2.76 -22.43
C HIS A 126 9.16 2.61 -20.92
N ILE A 127 8.35 1.63 -20.48
CA ILE A 127 8.20 1.27 -19.08
C ILE A 127 9.18 0.14 -18.75
N GLU A 128 9.85 0.28 -17.61
CA GLU A 128 10.72 -0.77 -17.09
C GLU A 128 9.88 -1.93 -16.56
N ILE A 129 10.07 -3.10 -17.16
CA ILE A 129 9.38 -4.33 -16.74
C ILE A 129 10.44 -5.40 -16.51
N SER A 130 10.36 -6.13 -15.38
CA SER A 130 11.24 -7.28 -15.14
C SER A 130 10.98 -8.40 -16.16
N ASN A 131 12.00 -9.18 -16.50
CA ASN A 131 11.85 -10.32 -17.41
C ASN A 131 10.80 -11.31 -16.94
N ASP A 132 10.72 -11.57 -15.64
CA ASP A 132 9.70 -12.41 -15.02
C ASP A 132 8.26 -11.85 -15.23
N LEU A 133 8.06 -10.56 -15.06
CA LEU A 133 6.75 -9.94 -15.31
C LEU A 133 6.41 -9.95 -16.80
N LYS A 134 7.38 -9.73 -17.67
CA LYS A 134 7.22 -9.80 -19.13
C LYS A 134 6.79 -11.19 -19.58
N GLU A 135 7.42 -12.22 -19.04
CA GLU A 135 7.07 -13.60 -19.33
C GLU A 135 5.65 -13.93 -18.87
N ARG A 136 5.28 -13.52 -17.62
CA ARG A 136 3.91 -13.70 -17.10
C ARG A 136 2.86 -13.00 -17.97
N ILE A 137 3.10 -11.75 -18.37
CA ILE A 137 2.18 -11.02 -19.24
C ILE A 137 1.99 -11.77 -20.56
N ASN A 138 3.08 -12.27 -21.16
CA ASN A 138 3.01 -13.00 -22.42
C ASN A 138 2.23 -14.32 -22.28
N GLN A 139 2.44 -15.08 -21.22
CA GLN A 139 1.72 -16.34 -20.96
C GLN A 139 0.23 -16.09 -20.74
N ILE A 140 -0.12 -15.09 -19.92
CA ILE A 140 -1.52 -14.74 -19.66
C ILE A 140 -2.20 -14.17 -20.90
N SER A 141 -1.50 -13.35 -21.67
CA SER A 141 -2.04 -12.80 -22.92
C SER A 141 -2.30 -13.91 -23.96
N LYS A 142 -1.39 -14.86 -24.09
CA LYS A 142 -1.54 -16.01 -24.96
C LYS A 142 -2.76 -16.83 -24.59
N PHE A 143 -2.85 -17.24 -23.32
CA PHE A 143 -4.00 -17.99 -22.81
C PHE A 143 -5.32 -17.25 -23.00
N THR A 144 -5.34 -15.95 -22.69
CA THR A 144 -6.55 -15.13 -22.83
C THR A 144 -7.02 -15.07 -24.30
N ASN A 145 -6.09 -14.86 -25.24
CA ASN A 145 -6.41 -14.85 -26.67
C ASN A 145 -6.92 -16.21 -27.17
N GLU A 146 -6.34 -17.31 -26.68
CA GLU A 146 -6.79 -18.67 -27.01
C GLU A 146 -8.22 -18.95 -26.49
N MET A 147 -8.55 -18.51 -25.29
CA MET A 147 -9.89 -18.63 -24.71
C MET A 147 -10.90 -17.77 -25.47
N GLU A 148 -10.53 -16.55 -25.85
CA GLU A 148 -11.40 -15.66 -26.62
C GLU A 148 -11.65 -16.13 -28.05
N ALA A 149 -10.67 -16.75 -28.67
CA ALA A 149 -10.85 -17.40 -29.96
C ALA A 149 -11.88 -18.55 -29.88
N GLN A 150 -12.09 -19.13 -28.68
CA GLN A 150 -13.15 -20.13 -28.41
C GLN A 150 -14.48 -19.48 -27.97
N GLY A 151 -14.63 -18.16 -28.03
CA GLY A 151 -15.81 -17.42 -27.61
C GLY A 151 -15.96 -17.26 -26.08
N LYS A 152 -14.92 -17.53 -25.30
CA LYS A 152 -14.94 -17.42 -23.84
C LYS A 152 -14.41 -16.06 -23.39
N LYS A 153 -14.94 -15.55 -22.27
CA LYS A 153 -14.42 -14.37 -21.58
C LYS A 153 -13.45 -14.78 -20.47
N VAL A 154 -12.37 -14.03 -20.29
CA VAL A 154 -11.41 -14.29 -19.23
C VAL A 154 -11.41 -13.15 -18.21
N TYR A 155 -11.62 -13.49 -16.94
CA TYR A 155 -11.56 -12.55 -15.81
C TYR A 155 -10.40 -12.91 -14.88
N ILE A 156 -9.57 -11.93 -14.56
CA ILE A 156 -8.43 -12.11 -13.69
C ILE A 156 -8.81 -11.68 -12.26
N ILE A 157 -8.75 -12.63 -11.33
CA ILE A 157 -9.12 -12.45 -9.93
C ILE A 157 -7.86 -12.11 -9.13
N ASP A 158 -7.35 -10.91 -9.33
CA ASP A 158 -6.20 -10.37 -8.61
C ASP A 158 -6.26 -8.84 -8.49
N ALA A 159 -5.66 -8.31 -7.46
CA ALA A 159 -5.53 -6.87 -7.26
C ALA A 159 -4.73 -6.16 -8.36
N GLU A 160 -3.87 -6.88 -9.06
CA GLU A 160 -3.00 -6.40 -10.14
C GLU A 160 -3.52 -6.79 -11.52
N ALA A 161 -4.81 -7.15 -11.65
CA ALA A 161 -5.40 -7.61 -12.90
C ALA A 161 -5.23 -6.61 -14.07
N ALA A 162 -5.25 -5.30 -13.78
CA ALA A 162 -5.01 -4.25 -14.78
C ALA A 162 -3.65 -4.42 -15.49
N VAL A 163 -2.61 -4.91 -14.79
CA VAL A 163 -1.29 -5.14 -15.38
C VAL A 163 -1.33 -6.14 -16.54
N TYR A 164 -2.26 -7.08 -16.50
CA TYR A 164 -2.44 -8.10 -17.55
C TYR A 164 -3.49 -7.71 -18.58
N ASN A 165 -4.48 -6.88 -18.18
CA ASN A 165 -5.56 -6.45 -19.07
C ASN A 165 -5.14 -5.30 -20.01
N ILE A 166 -4.29 -4.38 -19.55
CA ILE A 166 -3.82 -3.22 -20.35
C ILE A 166 -3.15 -3.67 -21.66
N PRO A 167 -2.22 -4.64 -21.70
CA PRO A 167 -1.61 -5.09 -22.94
C PRO A 167 -2.60 -5.69 -23.95
N LEU A 168 -3.74 -6.15 -23.47
CA LEU A 168 -4.82 -6.71 -24.27
C LEU A 168 -5.89 -5.68 -24.71
N ASN A 169 -5.69 -4.39 -24.40
CA ASN A 169 -6.69 -3.34 -24.60
C ASN A 169 -8.04 -3.63 -23.88
N LYS A 170 -7.98 -4.25 -22.71
CA LYS A 170 -9.18 -4.63 -21.97
C LYS A 170 -9.36 -3.75 -20.75
N TYR A 171 -10.62 -3.36 -20.55
CA TYR A 171 -11.09 -2.79 -19.29
C TYR A 171 -12.29 -3.61 -18.80
N ILE A 172 -12.15 -4.23 -17.65
CA ILE A 172 -13.21 -5.07 -17.09
C ILE A 172 -13.64 -4.46 -15.75
N LYS A 173 -14.73 -3.69 -15.79
CA LYS A 173 -15.28 -3.01 -14.61
C LYS A 173 -15.37 -3.97 -13.41
N ASN A 174 -14.87 -3.54 -12.25
CA ASN A 174 -14.79 -4.26 -10.99
C ASN A 174 -13.74 -5.40 -10.92
N TYR A 175 -13.02 -5.70 -12.03
CA TYR A 175 -12.01 -6.76 -12.05
C TYR A 175 -10.59 -6.23 -12.27
N ASP A 176 -10.39 -4.98 -12.72
CA ASP A 176 -9.05 -4.45 -12.98
C ASP A 176 -8.20 -4.26 -11.72
N MET A 177 -8.85 -4.02 -10.59
CA MET A 177 -8.24 -4.00 -9.26
C MET A 177 -9.13 -4.79 -8.30
N PHE A 178 -8.99 -6.10 -8.30
CA PHE A 178 -9.86 -7.01 -7.55
C PHE A 178 -9.47 -7.06 -6.06
N LEU A 179 -9.90 -6.06 -5.32
CA LEU A 179 -9.71 -5.90 -3.89
C LEU A 179 -11.06 -5.80 -3.18
N LYS A 180 -11.12 -6.26 -1.94
CA LYS A 180 -12.35 -6.30 -1.13
C LYS A 180 -13.12 -4.98 -1.06
N GLY A 181 -12.42 -3.84 -1.10
CA GLY A 181 -13.01 -2.50 -1.13
C GLY A 181 -13.39 -1.98 -2.53
N ASN A 182 -13.03 -2.66 -3.63
CA ASN A 182 -13.17 -2.17 -5.00
C ASN A 182 -14.14 -3.00 -5.86
N ILE A 183 -14.69 -4.08 -5.34
CA ILE A 183 -15.54 -5.03 -6.08
C ILE A 183 -17.02 -4.63 -6.16
N GLY A 184 -17.35 -3.37 -5.83
CA GLY A 184 -18.69 -2.83 -5.90
C GLY A 184 -19.39 -2.74 -4.55
N LYS A 185 -20.58 -2.10 -4.52
CA LYS A 185 -21.32 -1.82 -3.28
C LYS A 185 -21.82 -3.07 -2.56
N ASP A 186 -22.14 -4.11 -3.32
CA ASP A 186 -22.68 -5.37 -2.79
C ASP A 186 -21.55 -6.35 -2.37
N GLY A 187 -20.30 -5.92 -2.50
CA GLY A 187 -19.12 -6.63 -2.03
C GLY A 187 -18.91 -8.00 -2.66
N GLU A 188 -18.38 -8.93 -1.88
CA GLU A 188 -18.08 -10.29 -2.34
C GLU A 188 -19.34 -11.08 -2.71
N ASP A 189 -20.46 -10.85 -2.02
CA ASP A 189 -21.71 -11.57 -2.27
C ASP A 189 -22.32 -11.15 -3.61
N GLY A 190 -22.28 -9.86 -3.95
CA GLY A 190 -22.73 -9.38 -5.27
C GLY A 190 -21.86 -9.90 -6.43
N ILE A 191 -20.57 -10.10 -6.21
CA ILE A 191 -19.70 -10.75 -7.22
C ILE A 191 -20.07 -12.24 -7.39
N ILE A 192 -20.36 -12.95 -6.31
CA ILE A 192 -20.76 -14.37 -6.36
C ILE A 192 -22.10 -14.50 -7.10
N GLU A 193 -23.07 -13.62 -6.83
CA GLU A 193 -24.34 -13.59 -7.56
C GLU A 193 -24.12 -13.34 -9.06
N LYS A 194 -23.24 -12.40 -9.40
CA LYS A 194 -22.87 -12.12 -10.79
C LYS A 194 -22.23 -13.35 -11.46
N ILE A 195 -21.28 -14.00 -10.81
CA ILE A 195 -20.65 -15.23 -11.29
C ILE A 195 -21.72 -16.32 -11.55
N ASN A 196 -22.70 -16.45 -10.65
CA ASN A 196 -23.79 -17.40 -10.80
C ASN A 196 -24.71 -17.10 -11.97
N SER A 197 -24.95 -15.83 -12.25
CA SER A 197 -25.79 -15.39 -13.36
C SER A 197 -25.10 -15.41 -14.73
N GLU A 198 -23.76 -15.44 -14.76
CA GLU A 198 -22.99 -15.52 -16.00
C GLU A 198 -23.13 -16.88 -16.66
N ARG A 199 -23.04 -16.90 -18.01
CA ARG A 199 -23.08 -18.14 -18.80
C ARG A 199 -21.80 -18.94 -18.58
N ASN A 200 -21.80 -20.20 -19.06
CA ASN A 200 -20.63 -21.11 -18.98
C ASN A 200 -19.48 -20.72 -19.94
N ASP A 201 -19.52 -19.51 -20.51
CA ASP A 201 -18.54 -18.96 -21.44
C ASP A 201 -17.47 -18.09 -20.72
N VAL A 202 -17.39 -18.16 -19.40
CA VAL A 202 -16.44 -17.40 -18.61
C VAL A 202 -15.38 -18.30 -17.97
N VAL A 203 -14.15 -17.84 -18.04
CA VAL A 203 -12.98 -18.44 -17.38
C VAL A 203 -12.41 -17.45 -16.35
N TYR A 204 -12.14 -17.92 -15.16
CA TYR A 204 -11.58 -17.14 -14.06
C TYR A 204 -10.14 -17.54 -13.80
N LEU A 205 -9.20 -16.61 -13.93
CA LEU A 205 -7.81 -16.78 -13.54
C LEU A 205 -7.66 -16.37 -12.07
N VAL A 206 -7.47 -17.34 -11.19
CA VAL A 206 -7.30 -17.12 -9.75
C VAL A 206 -5.85 -17.33 -9.36
N LYS A 207 -5.27 -16.35 -8.69
CA LYS A 207 -3.86 -16.42 -8.26
C LYS A 207 -3.63 -17.58 -7.30
N GLN A 208 -2.61 -18.40 -7.58
CA GLN A 208 -2.29 -19.60 -6.80
C GLN A 208 -1.95 -19.26 -5.33
N LYS A 209 -1.10 -18.27 -5.12
CA LYS A 209 -0.69 -17.79 -3.80
C LYS A 209 -1.17 -16.37 -3.55
N GLN A 210 -1.90 -16.17 -2.47
CA GLN A 210 -2.34 -14.85 -2.04
C GLN A 210 -1.28 -14.25 -1.11
N TYR A 211 -0.67 -13.13 -1.53
CA TYR A 211 0.35 -12.43 -0.74
C TYR A 211 -0.19 -11.22 0.03
N ARG A 212 -1.45 -10.86 -0.20
CA ARG A 212 -2.08 -9.70 0.44
C ARG A 212 -2.73 -10.10 1.76
N LEU A 213 -2.95 -9.10 2.61
CA LEU A 213 -3.62 -9.28 3.89
C LEU A 213 -5.09 -9.71 3.68
N ASN A 214 -5.62 -10.51 4.58
CA ASN A 214 -6.99 -11.04 4.48
C ASN A 214 -8.07 -9.97 4.36
N TRP A 215 -7.85 -8.79 4.94
CA TRP A 215 -8.80 -7.69 4.85
C TRP A 215 -8.84 -7.03 3.46
N GLN A 216 -7.82 -7.23 2.62
CA GLN A 216 -7.75 -6.74 1.24
C GLN A 216 -8.18 -7.81 0.24
N THR A 217 -8.07 -9.08 0.61
CA THR A 217 -8.28 -10.22 -0.29
C THR A 217 -9.75 -10.64 -0.26
N PRO A 218 -10.44 -10.72 -1.42
CA PRO A 218 -11.81 -11.22 -1.51
C PRO A 218 -11.85 -12.76 -1.36
N THR A 219 -11.67 -13.21 -0.14
CA THR A 219 -11.49 -14.64 0.17
C THR A 219 -12.75 -15.48 -0.08
N LYS A 220 -13.94 -14.91 0.09
CA LYS A 220 -15.22 -15.59 -0.21
C LYS A 220 -15.33 -15.90 -1.71
N VAL A 221 -15.05 -14.92 -2.57
CA VAL A 221 -15.11 -15.10 -4.04
C VAL A 221 -14.09 -16.12 -4.49
N ILE A 222 -12.84 -16.01 -4.02
CA ILE A 222 -11.77 -16.95 -4.34
C ILE A 222 -12.14 -18.37 -3.90
N GLY A 223 -12.62 -18.53 -2.68
CA GLY A 223 -13.09 -19.80 -2.15
C GLY A 223 -14.27 -20.37 -2.94
N TYR A 224 -15.22 -19.49 -3.31
CA TYR A 224 -16.36 -19.87 -4.14
C TYR A 224 -15.93 -20.46 -5.48
N ILE A 225 -15.03 -19.76 -6.20
CA ILE A 225 -14.52 -20.21 -7.50
C ILE A 225 -13.81 -21.56 -7.35
N ARG A 226 -12.91 -21.70 -6.41
CA ARG A 226 -12.13 -22.93 -6.19
C ARG A 226 -12.97 -24.14 -5.81
N ASN A 227 -14.05 -23.93 -5.07
CA ASN A 227 -14.89 -25.02 -4.56
C ASN A 227 -16.04 -25.42 -5.52
N ASN A 228 -16.47 -24.52 -6.41
CA ASN A 228 -17.67 -24.73 -7.23
C ASN A 228 -17.41 -24.76 -8.74
N MET A 229 -16.16 -24.56 -9.17
CA MET A 229 -15.80 -24.56 -10.57
C MET A 229 -14.76 -25.61 -10.89
N GLN A 230 -14.75 -26.04 -12.15
CA GLN A 230 -13.78 -26.99 -12.65
C GLN A 230 -12.44 -26.29 -12.93
N GLU A 231 -11.37 -26.79 -12.34
CA GLU A 231 -10.01 -26.41 -12.71
C GLU A 231 -9.69 -26.88 -14.14
N ILE A 232 -9.06 -26.00 -14.93
CA ILE A 232 -8.68 -26.30 -16.31
C ILE A 232 -7.16 -26.60 -16.37
N GLU A 233 -6.35 -25.57 -16.05
CA GLU A 233 -4.89 -25.63 -16.12
C GLU A 233 -4.26 -24.48 -15.35
N ASP A 234 -2.97 -24.59 -15.10
CA ASP A 234 -2.14 -23.51 -14.53
C ASP A 234 -1.59 -22.60 -15.64
N VAL A 235 -1.78 -21.31 -15.45
CA VAL A 235 -1.34 -20.26 -16.37
C VAL A 235 -0.42 -19.29 -15.60
N SER A 236 0.88 -19.50 -15.71
CA SER A 236 1.88 -18.73 -14.95
C SER A 236 1.67 -18.84 -13.43
N ILE A 237 1.31 -17.73 -12.77
CA ILE A 237 1.03 -17.67 -11.33
C ILE A 237 -0.46 -17.83 -10.99
N PHE A 238 -1.28 -18.13 -11.97
CA PHE A 238 -2.72 -18.31 -11.84
C PHE A 238 -3.13 -19.74 -12.18
N THR A 239 -4.22 -20.17 -11.60
CA THR A 239 -4.95 -21.36 -12.01
C THR A 239 -6.25 -20.93 -12.68
N ALA A 240 -6.55 -21.50 -13.83
CA ALA A 240 -7.76 -21.21 -14.61
C ALA A 240 -8.92 -22.10 -14.17
N TYR A 241 -10.08 -21.51 -13.95
CA TYR A 241 -11.33 -22.19 -13.56
C TYR A 241 -12.45 -21.87 -14.54
N LYS A 242 -13.29 -22.85 -14.86
CA LYS A 242 -14.52 -22.67 -15.63
C LYS A 242 -15.72 -23.17 -14.83
N LYS A 243 -16.87 -22.60 -15.11
CA LYS A 243 -18.16 -23.02 -14.57
C LYS A 243 -18.59 -24.36 -15.16
#